data_8c1a299580d1e88750dde3548176f79a
#
_entry.id   8c1a299580d1e88750dde3548176f79a
#
_cell.length_a   1.000
_cell.length_b   1.000
_cell.length_c   1.000
_cell.angle_alpha   90.00
_cell.angle_beta   90.00
_cell.angle_gamma   90.00
#
_symmetry.space_group_name_H-M   'P 1'
#
loop_
_entity.id
_entity.type
_entity.pdbx_description
1 polymer ?
#
loop_
_entity_poly.entity_id
_entity_poly.type
_entity_poly.pdbx_seq_one_letter_code
_entity_poly.pdbx_strand_id
1 'polypeptide(L)'
;MTLAALAEILKLYRNPEHLTRKLPTLRLLSRNAADIRAQAENLLPGVARCLENRFDTSVQDCLSQIGSGSLPVETLPSAAIKIQPASGKDSELRELAEQLRRLPIPVIARLHKGALWLDLRCLEPEHEAAFASQMEALAP
;
A
#
# COMPACT_ATOMS: atom_id res chain seq x y z
N MET A 1 -9.65 17.49 26.31
CA MET A 1 -8.60 17.07 25.38
C MET A 1 -8.98 17.24 23.90
N THR A 2 -10.18 16.84 23.48
CA THR A 2 -10.61 16.85 22.06
C THR A 2 -10.61 18.25 21.42
N LEU A 3 -11.11 19.28 22.13
CA LEU A 3 -11.16 20.66 21.59
C LEU A 3 -9.76 21.27 21.41
N ALA A 4 -8.84 20.98 22.31
CA ALA A 4 -7.45 21.46 22.19
C ALA A 4 -6.75 20.82 20.98
N ALA A 5 -6.91 19.51 20.79
CA ALA A 5 -6.37 18.81 19.63
C ALA A 5 -6.96 19.32 18.31
N LEU A 6 -8.29 19.56 18.27
CA LEU A 6 -8.96 20.13 17.12
C LEU A 6 -8.44 21.55 16.81
N ALA A 7 -8.27 22.39 17.85
CA ALA A 7 -7.74 23.74 17.69
C ALA A 7 -6.31 23.73 17.07
N GLU A 8 -5.45 22.80 17.50
CA GLU A 8 -4.10 22.68 16.92
C GLU A 8 -4.14 22.23 15.45
N ILE A 9 -5.02 21.28 15.10
CA ILE A 9 -5.20 20.88 13.71
C ILE A 9 -5.72 22.05 12.86
N LEU A 10 -6.72 22.80 13.36
CA LEU A 10 -7.29 23.94 12.64
C LEU A 10 -6.25 25.06 12.40
N LYS A 11 -5.26 25.22 13.28
CA LYS A 11 -4.16 26.17 13.06
C LYS A 11 -3.34 25.84 11.81
N LEU A 12 -3.21 24.53 11.44
CA LEU A 12 -2.50 24.11 10.24
C LEU A 12 -3.19 24.61 8.97
N TYR A 13 -4.52 24.70 8.97
CA TYR A 13 -5.32 25.20 7.84
C TYR A 13 -5.10 26.69 7.54
N ARG A 14 -4.49 27.43 8.45
CA ARG A 14 -4.12 28.86 8.21
C ARG A 14 -2.97 28.99 7.18
N ASN A 15 -2.21 27.91 6.94
CA ASN A 15 -1.11 27.86 5.97
C ASN A 15 -1.37 26.71 4.97
N PRO A 16 -2.29 26.89 4.02
CA PRO A 16 -2.75 25.80 3.13
C PRO A 16 -1.63 25.18 2.29
N GLU A 17 -0.61 25.95 1.92
CA GLU A 17 0.57 25.48 1.18
C GLU A 17 1.40 24.40 1.90
N HIS A 18 1.24 24.28 3.22
CA HIS A 18 1.96 23.29 4.03
C HIS A 18 1.08 22.14 4.51
N LEU A 19 -0.23 22.16 4.21
CA LEU A 19 -1.19 21.16 4.71
C LEU A 19 -0.86 19.75 4.28
N THR A 20 -0.60 19.55 2.98
CA THR A 20 -0.29 18.22 2.42
C THR A 20 0.96 17.60 3.05
N ARG A 21 1.92 18.44 3.47
CA ARG A 21 3.13 17.97 4.14
C ARG A 21 2.91 17.66 5.62
N LYS A 22 2.06 18.46 6.30
CA LYS A 22 1.86 18.38 7.76
C LYS A 22 0.76 17.42 8.18
N LEU A 23 -0.25 17.20 7.34
CA LEU A 23 -1.37 16.30 7.62
C LEU A 23 -1.18 14.98 6.87
N PRO A 24 -0.89 13.86 7.58
CA PRO A 24 -0.62 12.56 6.95
C PRO A 24 -1.74 12.13 6.00
N THR A 25 -3.01 12.31 6.38
CA THR A 25 -4.15 11.95 5.53
C THR A 25 -4.12 12.70 4.20
N LEU A 26 -3.92 14.02 4.21
CA LEU A 26 -3.84 14.82 2.98
C LEU A 26 -2.60 14.46 2.15
N ARG A 27 -1.48 14.20 2.81
CA ARG A 27 -0.26 13.76 2.15
C ARG A 27 -0.47 12.47 1.36
N LEU A 28 -1.11 11.47 1.98
CA LEU A 28 -1.40 10.19 1.33
C LEU A 28 -2.47 10.32 0.22
N LEU A 29 -3.52 11.10 0.45
CA LEU A 29 -4.58 11.30 -0.55
C LEU A 29 -4.08 12.08 -1.77
N SER A 30 -3.18 13.05 -1.61
CA SER A 30 -2.67 13.89 -2.69
C SER A 30 -1.50 13.30 -3.48
N ARG A 31 -1.03 12.09 -3.13
CA ARG A 31 0.07 11.43 -3.87
C ARG A 31 -0.29 11.21 -5.33
N ASN A 32 0.64 11.54 -6.22
CA ASN A 32 0.50 11.32 -7.65
C ASN A 32 0.61 9.81 -7.98
N ALA A 33 -0.26 9.31 -8.85
CA ALA A 33 -0.24 7.91 -9.28
C ALA A 33 1.06 7.53 -10.01
N ALA A 34 1.66 8.48 -10.76
CA ALA A 34 2.93 8.24 -11.46
C ALA A 34 4.08 8.01 -10.45
N ASP A 35 4.12 8.76 -9.36
CA ASP A 35 5.14 8.60 -8.31
C ASP A 35 4.96 7.27 -7.58
N ILE A 36 3.71 6.87 -7.32
CA ILE A 36 3.38 5.58 -6.71
C ILE A 36 3.79 4.42 -7.64
N ARG A 37 3.56 4.58 -8.96
CA ARG A 37 3.99 3.59 -9.95
C ARG A 37 5.51 3.45 -9.98
N ALA A 38 6.25 4.55 -10.03
CA ALA A 38 7.71 4.52 -9.99
C ALA A 38 8.23 3.82 -8.72
N GLN A 39 7.62 4.10 -7.57
CA GLN A 39 7.90 3.40 -6.30
C GLN A 39 7.64 1.89 -6.42
N ALA A 40 6.51 1.49 -7.00
CA ALA A 40 6.17 0.08 -7.21
C ALA A 40 7.18 -0.62 -8.13
N GLU A 41 7.61 0.04 -9.20
CA GLU A 41 8.62 -0.47 -10.14
C GLU A 41 9.98 -0.66 -9.47
N ASN A 42 10.37 0.25 -8.58
CA ASN A 42 11.61 0.16 -7.81
C ASN A 42 11.58 -1.00 -6.79
N LEU A 43 10.44 -1.26 -6.16
CA LEU A 43 10.29 -2.30 -5.15
C LEU A 43 10.01 -3.69 -5.74
N LEU A 44 9.47 -3.76 -6.96
CA LEU A 44 9.08 -5.01 -7.62
C LEU A 44 10.19 -6.07 -7.65
N PRO A 45 11.46 -5.76 -8.02
CA PRO A 45 12.50 -6.79 -8.09
C PRO A 45 12.79 -7.45 -6.72
N GLY A 46 12.72 -6.68 -5.63
CA GLY A 46 12.86 -7.19 -4.28
C GLY A 46 11.71 -8.13 -3.90
N VAL A 47 10.47 -7.71 -4.15
CA VAL A 47 9.26 -8.51 -3.88
C VAL A 47 9.27 -9.80 -4.71
N ALA A 48 9.58 -9.72 -6.01
CA ALA A 48 9.65 -10.88 -6.90
C ALA A 48 10.66 -11.92 -6.40
N ARG A 49 11.83 -11.47 -5.96
CA ARG A 49 12.88 -12.36 -5.42
C ARG A 49 12.42 -13.08 -4.14
N CYS A 50 11.73 -12.38 -3.23
CA CYS A 50 11.25 -12.97 -1.98
C CYS A 50 10.12 -13.98 -2.17
N LEU A 51 9.34 -13.84 -3.24
CA LEU A 51 8.23 -14.75 -3.57
C LEU A 51 8.66 -15.90 -4.49
N GLU A 52 9.91 -15.85 -4.97
CA GLU A 52 10.52 -16.83 -5.89
C GLU A 52 9.62 -17.14 -7.09
N ASN A 53 9.71 -18.38 -7.60
CA ASN A 53 8.92 -18.86 -8.75
C ASN A 53 7.49 -19.30 -8.37
N ARG A 54 7.07 -19.09 -7.13
CA ARG A 54 5.72 -19.47 -6.65
C ARG A 54 4.64 -18.51 -7.13
N PHE A 55 5.03 -17.26 -7.40
CA PHE A 55 4.10 -16.20 -7.76
C PHE A 55 4.64 -15.36 -8.91
N ASP A 56 3.76 -15.03 -9.84
CA ASP A 56 4.01 -14.01 -10.86
C ASP A 56 3.71 -12.62 -10.26
N THR A 57 4.65 -11.69 -10.43
CA THR A 57 4.53 -10.34 -9.90
C THR A 57 4.62 -9.30 -11.01
N SER A 58 3.81 -8.26 -10.93
CA SER A 58 3.82 -7.15 -11.91
C SER A 58 3.32 -5.86 -11.29
N VAL A 59 3.77 -4.72 -11.80
CA VAL A 59 3.17 -3.43 -11.46
C VAL A 59 1.94 -3.18 -12.32
N GLN A 60 0.83 -2.81 -11.67
CA GLN A 60 -0.43 -2.53 -12.34
C GLN A 60 -1.04 -1.24 -11.78
N ASP A 61 -1.69 -0.48 -12.65
CA ASP A 61 -2.54 0.63 -12.21
C ASP A 61 -3.75 0.09 -11.48
N CYS A 62 -4.13 0.78 -10.42
CA CYS A 62 -5.29 0.41 -9.64
C CYS A 62 -6.01 1.66 -9.13
N LEU A 63 -7.14 1.43 -8.50
CA LEU A 63 -7.92 2.47 -7.82
C LEU A 63 -7.87 2.20 -6.32
N SER A 64 -7.28 3.13 -5.57
CA SER A 64 -7.33 3.12 -4.11
C SER A 64 -8.70 3.55 -3.63
N GLN A 65 -9.29 2.80 -2.73
CA GLN A 65 -10.57 3.12 -2.11
C GLN A 65 -10.37 4.08 -0.95
N ILE A 66 -11.18 5.15 -0.90
CA ILE A 66 -11.17 6.12 0.20
C ILE A 66 -12.29 5.77 1.17
N GLY A 67 -11.95 5.70 2.47
CA GLY A 67 -12.92 5.49 3.54
C GLY A 67 -13.34 4.04 3.74
N SER A 68 -14.31 3.83 4.64
CA SER A 68 -14.90 2.52 4.90
C SER A 68 -15.80 2.12 3.73
N GLY A 69 -15.77 0.85 3.33
CA GLY A 69 -16.46 0.31 2.16
C GLY A 69 -17.97 0.57 2.01
N SER A 70 -18.57 1.38 2.89
CA SER A 70 -19.97 1.82 2.83
C SER A 70 -20.25 2.93 1.79
N LEU A 71 -19.22 3.63 1.30
CA LEU A 71 -19.34 4.63 0.23
C LEU A 71 -18.25 4.40 -0.83
N PRO A 72 -18.40 3.39 -1.70
CA PRO A 72 -17.35 3.00 -2.67
C PRO A 72 -17.25 3.93 -3.89
N VAL A 73 -17.86 5.10 -3.86
CA VAL A 73 -18.02 5.96 -5.05
C VAL A 73 -16.75 6.76 -5.36
N GLU A 74 -15.95 7.08 -4.34
CA GLU A 74 -14.73 7.86 -4.53
C GLU A 74 -13.49 6.98 -4.49
N THR A 75 -12.79 6.93 -5.61
CA THR A 75 -11.54 6.20 -5.77
C THR A 75 -10.45 7.12 -6.28
N LEU A 76 -9.19 6.84 -5.91
CA LEU A 76 -8.03 7.60 -6.38
C LEU A 76 -7.17 6.75 -7.30
N PRO A 77 -6.73 7.28 -8.45
CA PRO A 77 -5.74 6.62 -9.30
C PRO A 77 -4.48 6.29 -8.51
N SER A 78 -4.05 5.03 -8.53
CA SER A 78 -2.90 4.51 -7.80
C SER A 78 -2.18 3.44 -8.60
N ALA A 79 -1.10 2.90 -8.04
CA ALA A 79 -0.41 1.74 -8.57
C ALA A 79 -0.14 0.71 -7.46
N ALA A 80 -0.14 -0.54 -7.84
CA ALA A 80 0.07 -1.66 -6.93
C ALA A 80 1.02 -2.69 -7.51
N ILE A 81 1.67 -3.44 -6.65
CA ILE A 81 2.30 -4.71 -7.01
C ILE A 81 1.21 -5.77 -6.97
N LYS A 82 0.90 -6.33 -8.14
CA LYS A 82 -0.04 -7.44 -8.31
C LYS A 82 0.72 -8.75 -8.20
N ILE A 83 0.21 -9.68 -7.39
CA ILE A 83 0.80 -10.99 -7.14
C ILE A 83 -0.23 -12.05 -7.53
N GLN A 84 0.14 -12.96 -8.41
CA GLN A 84 -0.70 -14.07 -8.87
C GLN A 84 0.00 -15.39 -8.61
N PRO A 85 -0.71 -16.47 -8.21
CA PRO A 85 -0.08 -17.76 -8.02
C PRO A 85 0.28 -18.37 -9.37
N ALA A 86 1.51 -18.79 -9.55
CA ALA A 86 1.95 -19.50 -10.77
C ALA A 86 1.16 -20.81 -10.99
N SER A 87 0.70 -21.43 -9.90
CA SER A 87 -0.13 -22.64 -9.91
C SER A 87 -1.60 -22.39 -10.29
N GLY A 88 -2.07 -21.13 -10.27
CA GLY A 88 -3.47 -20.76 -10.43
C GLY A 88 -4.36 -21.06 -9.22
N LYS A 89 -3.80 -21.44 -8.05
CA LYS A 89 -4.58 -21.81 -6.86
C LYS A 89 -4.81 -20.63 -5.92
N ASP A 90 -6.05 -20.24 -5.72
CA ASP A 90 -6.43 -19.16 -4.80
C ASP A 90 -6.07 -19.43 -3.33
N SER A 91 -5.87 -20.70 -2.94
CA SER A 91 -5.45 -21.05 -1.58
C SER A 91 -4.07 -20.46 -1.23
N GLU A 92 -3.15 -20.44 -2.19
CA GLU A 92 -1.79 -19.90 -2.02
C GLU A 92 -1.82 -18.38 -1.76
N LEU A 93 -2.77 -17.65 -2.38
CA LEU A 93 -2.94 -16.22 -2.14
C LEU A 93 -3.45 -15.93 -0.72
N ARG A 94 -4.35 -16.78 -0.20
CA ARG A 94 -4.85 -16.63 1.17
C ARG A 94 -3.76 -16.91 2.20
N GLU A 95 -2.97 -17.95 1.95
CA GLU A 95 -1.83 -18.30 2.78
C GLU A 95 -0.80 -17.15 2.80
N LEU A 96 -0.43 -16.62 1.62
CA LEU A 96 0.48 -15.48 1.52
C LEU A 96 -0.07 -14.25 2.24
N ALA A 97 -1.36 -13.94 2.06
CA ALA A 97 -2.00 -12.82 2.75
C ALA A 97 -1.98 -12.98 4.27
N GLU A 98 -2.08 -14.21 4.79
CA GLU A 98 -1.99 -14.50 6.22
C GLU A 98 -0.55 -14.37 6.71
N GLN A 99 0.44 -14.87 5.97
CA GLN A 99 1.86 -14.72 6.28
C GLN A 99 2.24 -13.24 6.34
N LEU A 100 1.83 -12.42 5.36
CA LEU A 100 2.05 -10.97 5.34
C LEU A 100 1.48 -10.26 6.58
N ARG A 101 0.30 -10.68 7.06
CA ARG A 101 -0.32 -10.11 8.27
C ARG A 101 0.40 -10.50 9.56
N ARG A 102 1.10 -11.64 9.57
CA ARG A 102 1.82 -12.15 10.75
C ARG A 102 3.25 -11.64 10.86
N LEU A 103 3.73 -10.87 9.89
CA LEU A 103 5.04 -10.25 9.94
C LEU A 103 5.16 -9.33 11.16
N PRO A 104 6.37 -9.09 11.69
CA PRO A 104 6.60 -8.17 12.81
C PRO A 104 6.02 -6.78 12.58
N ILE A 105 6.11 -6.28 11.35
CA ILE A 105 5.34 -5.12 10.86
C ILE A 105 4.36 -5.67 9.82
N PRO A 106 3.07 -5.79 10.15
CA PRO A 106 2.09 -6.39 9.24
C PRO A 106 1.98 -5.67 7.89
N VAL A 107 2.01 -6.45 6.82
CA VAL A 107 1.74 -5.96 5.46
C VAL A 107 0.33 -6.38 5.06
N ILE A 108 -0.51 -5.40 4.77
CA ILE A 108 -1.92 -5.63 4.43
C ILE A 108 -2.10 -5.54 2.92
N ALA A 109 -2.52 -6.62 2.32
CA ALA A 109 -2.83 -6.71 0.91
C ALA A 109 -4.32 -6.98 0.66
N ARG A 110 -4.82 -6.62 -0.51
CA ARG A 110 -6.19 -6.84 -0.92
C ARG A 110 -6.28 -8.03 -1.88
N LEU A 111 -7.11 -9.03 -1.55
CA LEU A 111 -7.49 -10.10 -2.47
C LEU A 111 -8.59 -9.61 -3.42
N HIS A 112 -8.32 -9.64 -4.72
CA HIS A 112 -9.29 -9.25 -5.73
C HIS A 112 -9.01 -9.94 -7.08
N LYS A 113 -10.04 -10.55 -7.68
CA LYS A 113 -9.99 -11.19 -9.00
C LYS A 113 -8.81 -12.16 -9.18
N GLY A 114 -8.65 -13.10 -8.25
CA GLY A 114 -7.60 -14.12 -8.33
C GLY A 114 -6.17 -13.56 -8.23
N ALA A 115 -5.99 -12.42 -7.56
CA ALA A 115 -4.70 -11.82 -7.30
C ALA A 115 -4.66 -11.14 -5.93
N LEU A 116 -3.47 -11.02 -5.37
CA LEU A 116 -3.17 -10.22 -4.20
C LEU A 116 -2.59 -8.88 -4.66
N TRP A 117 -3.11 -7.79 -4.15
CA TRP A 117 -2.75 -6.43 -4.54
C TRP A 117 -2.12 -5.70 -3.36
N LEU A 118 -0.88 -5.29 -3.51
CA LEU A 118 -0.17 -4.38 -2.62
C LEU A 118 -0.28 -2.96 -3.20
N ASP A 119 -1.33 -2.23 -2.82
CA ASP A 119 -1.51 -0.83 -3.21
C ASP A 119 -0.56 0.05 -2.41
N LEU A 120 0.37 0.72 -3.10
CA LEU A 120 1.45 1.46 -2.46
C LEU A 120 1.09 2.91 -2.10
N ARG A 121 -0.17 3.33 -2.27
CA ARG A 121 -0.59 4.70 -1.90
C ARG A 121 -0.25 5.06 -0.47
N CYS A 122 -0.38 4.11 0.46
CA CYS A 122 -0.11 4.33 1.88
C CYS A 122 1.32 3.99 2.31
N LEU A 123 2.18 3.52 1.40
CA LEU A 123 3.59 3.29 1.68
C LEU A 123 4.37 4.58 1.43
N GLU A 124 4.71 5.30 2.50
CA GLU A 124 5.56 6.49 2.39
C GLU A 124 7.02 6.11 2.10
N PRO A 125 7.81 6.96 1.37
CA PRO A 125 9.19 6.64 1.01
C PRO A 125 10.08 6.27 2.21
N GLU A 126 9.87 6.89 3.35
CA GLU A 126 10.60 6.62 4.59
C GLU A 126 10.35 5.21 5.16
N HIS A 127 9.27 4.53 4.73
CA HIS A 127 8.92 3.18 5.15
C HIS A 127 9.30 2.09 4.15
N GLU A 128 9.88 2.44 2.99
CA GLU A 128 10.26 1.47 1.96
C GLU A 128 11.28 0.44 2.45
N ALA A 129 12.29 0.89 3.21
CA ALA A 129 13.29 -0.01 3.77
C ALA A 129 12.67 -1.00 4.76
N ALA A 130 11.74 -0.55 5.60
CA ALA A 130 11.02 -1.43 6.52
C ALA A 130 10.14 -2.43 5.75
N PHE A 131 9.42 -1.97 4.71
CA PHE A 131 8.64 -2.86 3.85
C PHE A 131 9.51 -3.92 3.17
N ALA A 132 10.65 -3.54 2.58
CA ALA A 132 11.59 -4.47 1.95
C ALA A 132 12.08 -5.53 2.94
N SER A 133 12.46 -5.12 4.16
CA SER A 133 12.87 -6.04 5.23
C SER A 133 11.76 -7.01 5.64
N GLN A 134 10.49 -6.58 5.66
CA GLN A 134 9.37 -7.47 5.93
C GLN A 134 9.18 -8.48 4.80
N MET A 135 9.36 -8.08 3.54
CA MET A 135 9.29 -9.00 2.41
C MET A 135 10.39 -10.05 2.46
N GLU A 136 11.61 -9.66 2.84
CA GLU A 136 12.74 -10.60 3.03
C GLU A 136 12.47 -11.65 4.13
N ALA A 137 11.71 -11.29 5.15
CA ALA A 137 11.32 -12.22 6.23
C ALA A 137 10.28 -13.27 5.78
N LEU A 138 9.70 -13.13 4.57
CA LEU A 138 8.82 -14.16 3.95
C LEU A 138 9.60 -15.23 3.19
N ALA A 139 10.88 -14.96 2.87
CA ALA A 139 11.70 -15.95 2.19
C ALA A 139 11.84 -17.20 3.07
N PRO A 140 11.73 -18.42 2.51
CA PRO A 140 11.81 -19.67 3.24
C PRO A 140 13.14 -19.89 3.95
#